data_8e476f61da5c994409caa93192d1eb6a
#
_entry.id   8e476f61da5c994409caa93192d1eb6a
#
_cell.length_a   1.000
_cell.length_b   1.000
_cell.length_c   1.000
_cell.angle_alpha   90.00
_cell.angle_beta   90.00
_cell.angle_gamma   90.00
#
_symmetry.space_group_name_H-M   'P 1'
#
loop_
_entity.id
_entity.type
_entity.pdbx_description
1 polymer ?
#
loop_
_entity_poly.entity_id
_entity_poly.type
_entity_poly.pdbx_seq_one_letter_code
_entity_poly.pdbx_strand_id
1 'polypeptide(L)'
;MQQWLRSSKFLLIFLPIWLFVLSWIRPLSVPDEGRYGDISRTMFESGDWLTPRIDSLPFMHKPPLLHWLSSMFMELLGVHVWVLRLVPVLAATLMLVGLFLFVKKHISESVAQLTVIILATNLLFFG
;
A
#
# COMPACT_ATOMS: atom_id res chain seq x y z
N MET A 1 9.77 -27.80 9.09
CA MET A 1 8.75 -26.81 8.68
C MET A 1 8.54 -25.68 9.73
N GLN A 2 8.58 -25.96 11.03
CA GLN A 2 8.37 -24.93 12.08
C GLN A 2 9.52 -23.91 12.25
N GLN A 3 10.76 -24.19 11.88
CA GLN A 3 11.88 -23.25 12.04
C GLN A 3 11.86 -22.07 11.06
N TRP A 4 11.30 -22.23 9.87
CA TRP A 4 11.23 -21.18 8.85
C TRP A 4 10.24 -20.07 9.22
N LEU A 5 9.12 -20.43 9.84
CA LEU A 5 8.12 -19.46 10.34
C LEU A 5 8.63 -18.63 11.53
N ARG A 6 9.67 -19.12 12.22
CA ARG A 6 10.34 -18.41 13.32
C ARG A 6 11.43 -17.44 12.85
N SER A 7 11.81 -17.47 11.59
CA SER A 7 12.80 -16.53 11.07
C SER A 7 12.13 -15.18 10.80
N SER A 8 12.50 -14.16 11.55
CA SER A 8 12.04 -12.78 11.35
C SER A 8 12.30 -12.30 9.92
N LYS A 9 13.37 -12.75 9.29
CA LYS A 9 13.68 -12.43 7.89
C LYS A 9 12.63 -13.00 6.92
N PHE A 10 12.18 -14.24 7.17
CA PHE A 10 11.12 -14.84 6.35
C PHE A 10 9.82 -14.05 6.46
N LEU A 11 9.40 -13.68 7.67
CA LEU A 11 8.18 -12.88 7.87
C LEU A 11 8.26 -11.52 7.19
N LEU A 12 9.39 -10.81 7.31
CA LEU A 12 9.60 -9.50 6.71
C LEU A 12 9.64 -9.53 5.16
N ILE A 13 9.90 -10.67 4.56
CA ILE A 13 9.82 -10.87 3.09
C ILE A 13 8.44 -11.38 2.69
N PHE A 14 7.91 -12.36 3.42
CA PHE A 14 6.65 -13.00 3.09
C PHE A 14 5.44 -12.07 3.21
N LEU A 15 5.36 -11.27 4.28
CA LEU A 15 4.20 -10.40 4.52
C LEU A 15 4.02 -9.32 3.43
N PRO A 16 5.05 -8.60 2.96
CA PRO A 16 4.91 -7.69 1.81
C PRO A 16 4.44 -8.38 0.53
N ILE A 17 4.99 -9.56 0.22
CA ILE A 17 4.56 -10.35 -0.93
C ILE A 17 3.09 -10.77 -0.78
N TRP A 18 2.70 -11.22 0.40
CA TRP A 18 1.32 -11.58 0.73
C TRP A 18 0.36 -10.41 0.52
N LEU A 19 0.69 -9.23 1.04
CA LEU A 19 -0.10 -8.00 0.86
C LEU A 19 -0.22 -7.64 -0.63
N PHE A 20 0.87 -7.71 -1.37
CA PHE A 20 0.88 -7.41 -2.79
C PHE A 20 0.01 -8.40 -3.58
N VAL A 21 0.16 -9.70 -3.36
CA VAL A 21 -0.63 -10.73 -4.05
C VAL A 21 -2.12 -10.58 -3.75
N LEU A 22 -2.49 -10.36 -2.50
CA LEU A 22 -3.89 -10.16 -2.12
C LEU A 22 -4.47 -8.89 -2.76
N SER A 23 -3.69 -7.82 -2.82
CA SER A 23 -4.13 -6.58 -3.48
C SER A 23 -4.30 -6.76 -5.00
N TRP A 24 -3.53 -7.66 -5.62
CA TRP A 24 -3.63 -7.93 -7.05
C TRP A 24 -4.91 -8.68 -7.43
N ILE A 25 -5.30 -9.67 -6.63
CA ILE A 25 -6.42 -10.57 -6.94
C ILE A 25 -7.78 -9.87 -6.79
N ARG A 26 -7.86 -8.86 -5.91
CA ARG A 26 -9.10 -8.17 -5.60
C ARG A 26 -9.52 -7.22 -6.75
N PRO A 27 -10.80 -7.19 -7.17
CA PRO A 27 -11.29 -6.16 -8.10
C PRO A 27 -11.19 -4.76 -7.46
N LEU A 28 -11.22 -3.70 -8.29
CA LEU A 28 -11.24 -2.32 -7.79
C LEU A 28 -12.48 -2.08 -6.92
N SER A 29 -12.26 -1.50 -5.76
CA SER A 29 -13.35 -1.05 -4.89
C SER A 29 -13.99 0.21 -5.48
N VAL A 30 -15.27 0.11 -5.81
CA VAL A 30 -16.07 1.23 -6.32
C VAL A 30 -16.83 1.84 -5.15
N PRO A 31 -16.88 3.18 -4.99
CA PRO A 31 -16.37 4.19 -5.93
C PRO A 31 -14.93 4.67 -5.67
N ASP A 32 -14.33 4.36 -4.52
CA ASP A 32 -13.15 5.09 -4.01
C ASP A 32 -11.86 4.76 -4.76
N GLU A 33 -11.48 3.49 -4.92
CA GLU A 33 -10.25 3.14 -5.65
C GLU A 33 -10.30 3.60 -7.11
N GLY A 34 -11.46 3.47 -7.76
CA GLY A 34 -11.66 3.95 -9.13
C GLY A 34 -11.45 5.45 -9.24
N ARG A 35 -12.02 6.22 -8.32
CA ARG A 35 -11.89 7.68 -8.25
C ARG A 35 -10.43 8.11 -8.02
N TYR A 36 -9.73 7.49 -7.08
CA TYR A 36 -8.32 7.81 -6.82
C TYR A 36 -7.42 7.44 -7.99
N GLY A 37 -7.73 6.32 -8.67
CA GLY A 37 -7.03 5.92 -9.89
C GLY A 37 -7.22 6.92 -11.02
N ASP A 38 -8.43 7.41 -11.23
CA ASP A 38 -8.76 8.39 -12.26
C ASP A 38 -8.06 9.74 -12.01
N ILE A 39 -8.08 10.23 -10.76
CA ILE A 39 -7.36 11.45 -10.38
C ILE A 39 -5.85 11.31 -10.67
N SER A 40 -5.26 10.20 -10.23
CA SER A 40 -3.82 9.97 -10.41
C SER A 40 -3.44 9.84 -11.88
N ARG A 41 -4.29 9.20 -12.67
CA ARG A 41 -4.15 9.09 -14.13
C ARG A 41 -4.27 10.46 -14.80
N THR A 42 -5.28 11.24 -14.46
CA THR A 42 -5.49 12.58 -15.00
C THR A 42 -4.31 13.50 -14.69
N MET A 43 -3.75 13.43 -13.48
CA MET A 43 -2.53 14.18 -13.11
C MET A 43 -1.34 13.77 -13.97
N PHE A 44 -1.13 12.47 -14.18
CA PHE A 44 -0.09 11.95 -15.05
C PHE A 44 -0.26 12.40 -16.50
N GLU A 45 -1.46 12.24 -17.08
CA GLU A 45 -1.75 12.57 -18.48
C GLU A 45 -1.73 14.07 -18.76
N SER A 46 -2.20 14.90 -17.83
CA SER A 46 -2.24 16.36 -18.00
C SER A 46 -0.93 17.09 -17.64
N GLY A 47 -0.07 16.47 -16.83
CA GLY A 47 1.10 17.11 -16.25
C GLY A 47 0.77 18.17 -15.18
N ASP A 48 -0.50 18.34 -14.79
CA ASP A 48 -0.91 19.23 -13.69
C ASP A 48 -0.85 18.47 -12.35
N TRP A 49 0.31 18.53 -11.71
CA TRP A 49 0.58 17.87 -10.43
C TRP A 49 0.06 18.66 -9.22
N LEU A 50 -0.41 19.90 -9.43
CA LEU A 50 -0.87 20.76 -8.33
C LEU A 50 -2.36 20.61 -8.05
N THR A 51 -3.16 20.40 -9.11
CA THR A 51 -4.61 20.38 -9.01
C THR A 51 -5.19 19.00 -9.32
N PRO A 52 -5.47 18.16 -8.30
CA PRO A 52 -6.23 16.92 -8.52
C PRO A 52 -7.58 17.23 -9.19
N ARG A 53 -7.97 16.47 -10.21
CA ARG A 53 -9.21 16.70 -10.97
C ARG A 53 -10.00 15.41 -11.13
N ILE A 54 -11.35 15.53 -11.05
CA ILE A 54 -12.33 14.51 -11.46
C ILE A 54 -13.27 15.16 -12.47
N ASP A 55 -13.45 14.53 -13.62
CA ASP A 55 -14.32 15.07 -14.69
C ASP A 55 -13.99 16.54 -15.02
N SER A 56 -12.69 16.87 -15.07
CA SER A 56 -12.17 18.23 -15.28
C SER A 56 -12.43 19.22 -14.14
N LEU A 57 -13.10 18.84 -13.07
CA LEU A 57 -13.36 19.68 -11.90
C LEU A 57 -12.27 19.49 -10.84
N PRO A 58 -11.78 20.56 -10.19
CA PRO A 58 -10.82 20.46 -9.11
C PRO A 58 -11.36 19.65 -7.93
N PHE A 59 -10.57 18.68 -7.44
CA PHE A 59 -10.90 17.80 -6.31
C PHE A 59 -9.94 18.00 -5.15
N MET A 60 -10.23 18.97 -4.27
CA MET A 60 -9.36 19.36 -3.14
C MET A 60 -9.73 18.69 -1.81
N HIS A 61 -10.57 17.65 -1.82
CA HIS A 61 -11.08 17.02 -0.60
C HIS A 61 -10.06 16.13 0.13
N LYS A 62 -8.98 15.75 -0.51
CA LYS A 62 -7.97 14.84 0.05
C LYS A 62 -6.55 15.38 -0.17
N PRO A 63 -5.60 15.08 0.75
CA PRO A 63 -4.20 15.41 0.55
C PRO A 63 -3.64 14.77 -0.73
N PRO A 64 -2.85 15.49 -1.55
CA PRO A 64 -2.45 15.04 -2.88
C PRO A 64 -1.34 13.98 -2.87
N LEU A 65 -0.71 13.68 -1.72
CA LEU A 65 0.45 12.79 -1.63
C LEU A 65 0.21 11.41 -2.28
N LEU A 66 -0.96 10.80 -2.02
CA LEU A 66 -1.32 9.52 -2.63
C LEU A 66 -1.35 9.63 -4.17
N HIS A 67 -1.98 10.69 -4.68
CA HIS A 67 -2.09 10.91 -6.12
C HIS A 67 -0.72 11.17 -6.76
N TRP A 68 0.13 11.97 -6.12
CA TRP A 68 1.50 12.23 -6.61
C TRP A 68 2.31 10.94 -6.72
N LEU A 69 2.33 10.14 -5.66
CA LEU A 69 3.07 8.87 -5.66
C LEU A 69 2.50 7.89 -6.69
N SER A 70 1.17 7.79 -6.79
CA SER A 70 0.54 6.91 -7.78
C SER A 70 0.82 7.38 -9.22
N SER A 71 0.74 8.68 -9.50
CA SER A 71 1.08 9.25 -10.81
C SER A 71 2.54 9.01 -11.18
N MET A 72 3.47 9.17 -10.23
CA MET A 72 4.88 8.88 -10.43
C MET A 72 5.12 7.39 -10.78
N PHE A 73 4.45 6.48 -10.08
CA PHE A 73 4.54 5.06 -10.43
C PHE A 73 3.87 4.75 -11.77
N MET A 74 2.78 5.42 -12.13
CA MET A 74 2.15 5.28 -13.46
C MET A 74 3.08 5.77 -14.57
N GLU A 75 3.86 6.83 -14.36
CA GLU A 75 4.88 7.30 -15.31
C GLU A 75 5.98 6.26 -15.54
N LEU A 76 6.42 5.58 -14.50
CA LEU A 76 7.51 4.59 -14.56
C LEU A 76 7.07 3.21 -15.06
N LEU A 77 5.87 2.76 -14.68
CA LEU A 77 5.40 1.37 -14.82
C LEU A 77 4.16 1.24 -15.70
N GLY A 78 3.63 2.36 -16.20
CA GLY A 78 2.40 2.40 -16.98
C GLY A 78 1.13 2.46 -16.14
N VAL A 79 0.00 2.74 -16.81
CA VAL A 79 -1.31 2.89 -16.15
C VAL A 79 -1.97 1.51 -15.99
N HIS A 80 -1.78 0.92 -14.83
CA HIS A 80 -2.35 -0.37 -14.49
C HIS A 80 -2.96 -0.35 -13.08
N VAL A 81 -3.99 -1.16 -12.84
CA VAL A 81 -4.66 -1.26 -11.53
C VAL A 81 -3.69 -1.61 -10.39
N TRP A 82 -2.76 -2.54 -10.64
CA TRP A 82 -1.77 -2.95 -9.64
C TRP A 82 -0.78 -1.84 -9.30
N VAL A 83 -0.48 -0.93 -10.24
CA VAL A 83 0.39 0.23 -10.01
C VAL A 83 -0.24 1.19 -9.03
N LEU A 84 -1.55 1.46 -9.15
CA LEU A 84 -2.29 2.26 -8.18
C LEU A 84 -2.18 1.71 -6.75
N ARG A 85 -2.15 0.40 -6.61
CA ARG A 85 -2.08 -0.30 -5.32
C ARG A 85 -0.67 -0.39 -4.74
N LEU A 86 0.38 -0.07 -5.50
CA LEU A 86 1.75 -0.07 -4.98
C LEU A 86 1.90 0.88 -3.80
N VAL A 87 1.33 2.08 -3.87
CA VAL A 87 1.49 3.09 -2.80
C VAL A 87 0.94 2.59 -1.46
N PRO A 88 -0.33 2.15 -1.35
CA PRO A 88 -0.84 1.61 -0.09
C PRO A 88 -0.11 0.34 0.36
N VAL A 89 0.29 -0.55 -0.54
CA VAL A 89 1.06 -1.76 -0.20
C VAL A 89 2.45 -1.40 0.34
N LEU A 90 3.14 -0.43 -0.25
CA LEU A 90 4.42 0.07 0.26
C LEU A 90 4.27 0.72 1.63
N ALA A 91 3.24 1.56 1.81
CA ALA A 91 2.95 2.19 3.09
C ALA A 91 2.66 1.14 4.19
N ALA A 92 1.83 0.14 3.88
CA ALA A 92 1.52 -0.98 4.77
C ALA A 92 2.79 -1.79 5.11
N THR A 93 3.64 -2.05 4.12
CA THR A 93 4.92 -2.74 4.31
C THR A 93 5.84 -1.97 5.24
N LEU A 94 6.01 -0.67 5.01
CA LEU A 94 6.83 0.19 5.87
C LEU A 94 6.30 0.24 7.30
N MET A 95 4.98 0.28 7.47
CA MET A 95 4.35 0.22 8.78
C MET A 95 4.63 -1.11 9.49
N LEU A 96 4.49 -2.25 8.80
CA LEU A 96 4.78 -3.57 9.38
C LEU A 96 6.26 -3.69 9.78
N VAL A 97 7.18 -3.26 8.92
CA VAL A 97 8.61 -3.28 9.21
C VAL A 97 8.95 -2.36 10.39
N GLY A 98 8.43 -1.14 10.38
CA GLY A 98 8.64 -0.17 11.47
C GLY A 98 8.10 -0.69 12.81
N LEU A 99 6.89 -1.25 12.81
CA LEU A 99 6.27 -1.85 14.00
C LEU A 99 7.08 -3.06 14.49
N PHE A 100 7.51 -3.94 13.59
CA PHE A 100 8.36 -5.07 13.93
C PHE A 100 9.66 -4.62 14.63
N LEU A 101 10.38 -3.67 14.05
CA LEU A 101 11.62 -3.15 14.60
C LEU A 101 11.42 -2.47 15.95
N PHE A 102 10.35 -1.70 16.08
CA PHE A 102 10.00 -1.03 17.33
C PHE A 102 9.70 -2.04 18.44
N VAL A 103 8.82 -3.01 18.21
CA VAL A 103 8.42 -4.01 19.20
C VAL A 103 9.60 -4.94 19.53
N LYS A 104 10.40 -5.34 18.53
CA LYS A 104 11.62 -6.14 18.76
C LYS A 104 12.60 -5.42 19.67
N LYS A 105 12.79 -4.11 19.48
CA LYS A 105 13.73 -3.30 20.28
C LYS A 105 13.26 -3.10 21.70
N HIS A 106 11.96 -2.89 21.93
CA HIS A 106 11.44 -2.47 23.24
C HIS A 106 10.82 -3.60 24.06
N ILE A 107 10.46 -4.72 23.44
CA ILE A 107 9.80 -5.85 24.12
C ILE A 107 10.55 -7.15 23.85
N SER A 108 10.30 -7.81 22.72
CA SER A 108 11.01 -9.02 22.31
C SER A 108 10.76 -9.37 20.85
N GLU A 109 11.61 -10.22 20.28
CA GLU A 109 11.45 -10.69 18.90
C GLU A 109 10.21 -11.55 18.71
N SER A 110 9.88 -12.41 19.67
CA SER A 110 8.69 -13.27 19.58
C SER A 110 7.40 -12.46 19.61
N VAL A 111 7.32 -11.43 20.45
CA VAL A 111 6.16 -10.52 20.48
C VAL A 111 6.08 -9.72 19.18
N ALA A 112 7.20 -9.24 18.64
CA ALA A 112 7.23 -8.54 17.36
C ALA A 112 6.69 -9.40 16.21
N GLN A 113 7.08 -10.67 16.13
CA GLN A 113 6.56 -11.61 15.12
C GLN A 113 5.05 -11.79 15.22
N LEU A 114 4.53 -12.02 16.44
CA LEU A 114 3.09 -12.16 16.66
C LEU A 114 2.33 -10.88 16.30
N THR A 115 2.87 -9.73 16.68
CA THR A 115 2.25 -8.42 16.39
C THR A 115 2.07 -8.20 14.90
N VAL A 116 3.12 -8.43 14.08
CA VAL A 116 3.02 -8.21 12.63
C VAL A 116 2.15 -9.26 11.94
N ILE A 117 2.12 -10.50 12.43
CA ILE A 117 1.22 -11.54 11.90
C ILE A 117 -0.23 -11.16 12.18
N ILE A 118 -0.58 -10.81 13.43
CA ILE A 118 -1.94 -10.41 13.80
C ILE A 118 -2.38 -9.21 12.98
N LEU A 119 -1.53 -8.19 12.84
CA LEU A 119 -1.86 -7.00 12.06
C LEU A 119 -2.05 -7.34 10.58
N ALA A 120 -1.13 -8.09 9.98
CA ALA A 120 -1.18 -8.43 8.56
C ALA A 120 -2.32 -9.40 8.19
N THR A 121 -2.90 -10.10 9.15
CA THR A 121 -4.05 -10.99 8.94
C THR A 121 -5.37 -10.36 9.39
N ASN A 122 -5.35 -9.14 9.92
CA ASN A 122 -6.56 -8.44 10.31
C ASN A 122 -7.36 -7.99 9.08
N LEU A 123 -8.66 -8.29 9.06
CA LEU A 123 -9.54 -7.97 7.94
C LEU A 123 -9.56 -6.46 7.62
N LEU A 124 -9.51 -5.60 8.64
CA LEU A 124 -9.48 -4.13 8.46
C LEU A 124 -8.18 -3.61 7.82
N PHE A 125 -7.13 -4.44 7.78
CA PHE A 125 -5.87 -4.08 7.15
C PHE A 125 -5.93 -4.22 5.62
N PHE A 126 -6.90 -4.96 5.11
CA PHE A 126 -7.13 -5.20 3.68
C PHE A 126 -8.34 -4.46 3.13
N GLY A 127 -9.11 -3.77 3.96
CA GLY A 127 -10.37 -3.12 3.64
C GLY A 127 -10.31 -1.92 2.72
#